data_58b96c7f8705e9353f2478411f271a0c
#
_entry.id   58b96c7f8705e9353f2478411f271a0c
#
_cell.length_a   1.000
_cell.length_b   1.000
_cell.length_c   1.000
_cell.angle_alpha   90.00
_cell.angle_beta   90.00
_cell.angle_gamma   90.00
#
_symmetry.space_group_name_H-M   'P 1'
#
loop_
_entity.id
_entity.type
_entity.pdbx_description
1 polymer ?
#
loop_
_entity_poly.entity_id
_entity_poly.type
_entity_poly.pdbx_seq_one_letter_code
_entity_poly.pdbx_strand_id
1 'polypeptide(L)'
;MSLQFEWDSKKAEANKVKHGVSFEEAITVFADPLARIFEDPEHSGTERREIIIGHSAKQNLVLVSFVEGDRVRLISARKATRTERKEYEENVGS
;
A
#
# COMPACT_ATOMS: atom_id res chain seq x y z
N MET A 1 -15.61 -1.00 13.17
CA MET A 1 -15.27 0.34 12.68
C MET A 1 -14.46 0.20 11.41
N SER A 2 -14.88 0.84 10.33
CA SER A 2 -14.19 0.73 9.05
C SER A 2 -13.21 1.89 8.87
N LEU A 3 -12.11 1.60 8.20
CA LEU A 3 -11.14 2.63 7.83
C LEU A 3 -11.76 3.54 6.77
N GLN A 4 -11.40 4.81 6.84
CA GLN A 4 -11.79 5.77 5.82
C GLN A 4 -10.54 6.18 5.06
N PHE A 5 -10.65 6.22 3.74
CA PHE A 5 -9.54 6.52 2.86
C PHE A 5 -9.77 7.80 2.10
N GLU A 6 -8.67 8.47 1.76
CA GLU A 6 -8.72 9.65 0.92
C GLU A 6 -7.50 9.68 0.02
N TRP A 7 -7.61 10.35 -1.11
CA TRP A 7 -6.50 10.54 -2.02
C TRP A 7 -6.79 11.66 -3.02
N ASP A 8 -5.72 12.13 -3.63
CA ASP A 8 -5.81 13.10 -4.72
C ASP A 8 -6.10 12.35 -6.02
N SER A 9 -7.16 12.71 -6.73
CA SER A 9 -7.57 12.00 -7.94
C SER A 9 -6.52 12.08 -9.05
N LYS A 10 -5.77 13.17 -9.13
CA LYS A 10 -4.69 13.29 -10.13
C LYS A 10 -3.55 12.34 -9.83
N LYS A 11 -3.20 12.21 -8.55
CA LYS A 11 -2.18 11.24 -8.13
C LYS A 11 -2.63 9.82 -8.37
N ALA A 12 -3.90 9.53 -8.13
CA ALA A 12 -4.46 8.20 -8.38
C ALA A 12 -4.35 7.83 -9.85
N GLU A 13 -4.70 8.77 -10.72
CA GLU A 13 -4.64 8.56 -12.16
C GLU A 13 -3.20 8.37 -12.64
N ALA A 14 -2.28 9.20 -12.18
CA ALA A 14 -0.87 9.09 -12.51
C ALA A 14 -0.30 7.77 -12.02
N ASN A 15 -0.69 7.34 -10.83
CA ASN A 15 -0.24 6.07 -10.26
C ASN A 15 -0.71 4.89 -11.11
N LYS A 16 -1.95 4.93 -11.57
CA LYS A 16 -2.50 3.86 -12.40
C LYS A 16 -1.74 3.76 -13.72
N VAL A 17 -1.42 4.90 -14.34
CA VAL A 17 -0.65 4.94 -15.58
C VAL A 17 0.76 4.39 -15.34
N LYS A 18 1.40 4.81 -14.27
CA LYS A 18 2.79 4.44 -13.99
C LYS A 18 2.96 3.00 -13.51
N HIS A 19 2.07 2.54 -12.65
CA HIS A 19 2.24 1.27 -11.95
C HIS A 19 1.17 0.23 -12.26
N GLY A 20 0.10 0.63 -12.94
CA GLY A 20 -0.99 -0.28 -13.28
C GLY A 20 -1.86 -0.68 -12.10
N VAL A 21 -1.77 0.03 -10.99
CA VAL A 21 -2.54 -0.24 -9.78
C VAL A 21 -3.42 0.96 -9.48
N SER A 22 -4.72 0.74 -9.37
CA SER A 22 -5.65 1.80 -8.97
C SER A 22 -5.64 1.95 -7.45
N PHE A 23 -6.00 3.12 -6.97
CA PHE A 23 -6.13 3.31 -5.52
C PHE A 23 -7.35 2.56 -4.96
N GLU A 24 -8.37 2.31 -5.79
CA GLU A 24 -9.48 1.44 -5.42
C GLU A 24 -9.00 0.02 -5.13
N GLU A 25 -8.07 -0.49 -5.94
CA GLU A 25 -7.46 -1.77 -5.66
C GLU A 25 -6.57 -1.69 -4.41
N ALA A 26 -5.83 -0.60 -4.27
CA ALA A 26 -4.89 -0.42 -3.16
C ALA A 26 -5.59 -0.49 -1.79
N ILE A 27 -6.78 0.08 -1.66
CA ILE A 27 -7.47 0.05 -0.37
C ILE A 27 -7.86 -1.37 0.06
N THR A 28 -8.01 -2.29 -0.90
CA THR A 28 -8.37 -3.67 -0.55
C THR A 28 -7.22 -4.40 0.13
N VAL A 29 -5.98 -3.91 -0.01
CA VAL A 29 -4.82 -4.48 0.68
C VAL A 29 -4.97 -4.36 2.20
N PHE A 30 -5.63 -3.30 2.66
CA PHE A 30 -5.85 -3.07 4.09
C PHE A 30 -6.80 -4.10 4.72
N ALA A 31 -7.51 -4.87 3.90
CA ALA A 31 -8.38 -5.95 4.37
C ALA A 31 -7.68 -7.31 4.40
N ASP A 32 -6.45 -7.39 3.92
CA ASP A 32 -5.69 -8.65 3.95
C ASP A 32 -5.22 -8.90 5.37
N PRO A 33 -5.67 -9.98 6.02
CA PRO A 33 -5.27 -10.26 7.41
C PRO A 33 -3.79 -10.59 7.56
N LEU A 34 -3.10 -10.90 6.46
CA LEU A 34 -1.67 -11.20 6.49
C LEU A 34 -0.82 -10.01 6.05
N ALA A 35 -1.44 -8.87 5.78
CA ALA A 35 -0.70 -7.67 5.38
C ALA A 35 0.24 -7.23 6.50
N ARG A 36 1.36 -6.64 6.11
CA ARG A 36 2.37 -6.13 7.04
C ARG A 36 2.56 -4.64 6.82
N ILE A 37 2.72 -3.91 7.91
CA ILE A 37 2.93 -2.46 7.88
C ILE A 37 4.30 -2.15 8.46
N PHE A 38 5.04 -1.27 7.81
CA PHE A 38 6.33 -0.81 8.31
C PHE A 38 6.54 0.65 7.91
N GLU A 39 7.44 1.33 8.63
CA GLU A 39 7.75 2.73 8.33
C GLU A 39 8.54 2.82 7.03
N ASP A 40 8.27 3.88 6.26
CA ASP A 40 9.05 4.16 5.05
C ASP A 40 10.36 4.82 5.47
N PRO A 41 11.51 4.15 5.32
CA PRO A 41 12.78 4.68 5.80
C PRO A 41 13.27 5.88 5.00
N GLU A 42 12.72 6.10 3.80
CA GLU A 42 13.15 7.18 2.93
C GLU A 42 12.45 8.50 3.23
N HIS A 43 11.43 8.48 4.08
CA HIS A 43 10.63 9.67 4.38
C HIS A 43 10.61 9.92 5.87
N SER A 44 11.58 10.70 6.35
CA SER A 44 11.72 11.02 7.77
C SER A 44 11.36 12.48 8.06
N GLY A 45 10.50 13.10 7.26
CA GLY A 45 10.11 14.48 7.45
C GLY A 45 9.01 14.65 8.50
N THR A 46 8.27 15.76 8.39
CA THR A 46 7.17 16.06 9.30
C THR A 46 5.99 15.11 9.15
N GLU A 47 5.88 14.49 7.98
CA GLU A 47 4.83 13.52 7.67
C GLU A 47 5.37 12.11 7.84
N ARG A 48 4.72 11.34 8.69
CA ARG A 48 5.14 9.96 8.93
C ARG A 48 4.49 9.07 7.88
N ARG A 49 5.28 8.60 6.93
CA ARG A 49 4.81 7.69 5.90
C ARG A 49 5.03 6.25 6.32
N GLU A 50 4.04 5.44 6.00
CA GLU A 50 4.10 4.02 6.24
C GLU A 50 3.83 3.27 4.95
N ILE A 51 4.24 2.01 4.91
CA ILE A 51 4.01 1.13 3.76
C ILE A 51 3.28 -0.10 4.25
N ILE A 52 2.21 -0.46 3.57
CA ILE A 52 1.55 -1.74 3.80
C ILE A 52 1.80 -2.63 2.58
N ILE A 53 2.19 -3.87 2.83
CA ILE A 53 2.35 -4.87 1.80
C ILE A 53 1.36 -6.01 2.06
N GLY A 54 0.59 -6.37 1.05
CA GLY A 54 -0.39 -7.44 1.17
C GLY A 54 -1.06 -7.70 -0.16
N HIS A 55 -1.96 -8.68 -0.17
CA HIS A 55 -2.69 -9.05 -1.38
C HIS A 55 -3.94 -8.22 -1.54
N SER A 56 -4.12 -7.67 -2.75
CA SER A 56 -5.34 -6.95 -3.08
C SER A 56 -6.47 -7.92 -3.40
N ALA A 57 -7.68 -7.39 -3.57
CA ALA A 57 -8.84 -8.19 -3.97
C ALA A 57 -8.63 -8.86 -5.32
N LYS A 58 -7.72 -8.34 -6.16
CA LYS A 58 -7.37 -8.92 -7.44
C LYS A 58 -6.25 -9.95 -7.35
N GLN A 59 -5.83 -10.30 -6.13
CA GLN A 59 -4.77 -11.27 -5.88
C GLN A 59 -3.39 -10.80 -6.31
N ASN A 60 -3.21 -9.50 -6.42
CA ASN A 60 -1.88 -8.90 -6.66
C ASN A 60 -1.22 -8.60 -5.33
N LEU A 61 0.06 -8.88 -5.21
CA LEU A 61 0.82 -8.45 -4.04
C LEU A 61 1.24 -7.00 -4.27
N VAL A 62 0.73 -6.10 -3.44
CA VAL A 62 0.84 -4.66 -3.66
C VAL A 62 1.46 -3.98 -2.44
N LEU A 63 2.32 -3.01 -2.69
CA LEU A 63 2.83 -2.10 -1.67
C LEU A 63 2.10 -0.78 -1.79
N VAL A 64 1.56 -0.30 -0.68
CA VAL A 64 0.83 0.97 -0.65
C VAL A 64 1.50 1.89 0.34
N SER A 65 1.94 3.07 -0.14
CA SER A 65 2.47 4.11 0.74
C SER A 65 1.31 4.99 1.19
N PHE A 66 1.25 5.27 2.48
CA PHE A 66 0.14 6.03 3.04
C PHE A 66 0.57 6.82 4.26
N VAL A 67 -0.26 7.79 4.64
CA VAL A 67 -0.12 8.54 5.88
C VAL A 67 -1.38 8.31 6.69
N GLU A 68 -1.22 7.90 7.93
CA GLU A 68 -2.33 7.64 8.83
C GLU A 68 -2.66 8.92 9.60
N GLY A 69 -3.94 9.30 9.57
CA GLY A 69 -4.48 10.42 10.31
C GLY A 69 -5.93 10.09 10.64
N ASP A 70 -6.81 11.08 10.66
CA ASP A 70 -8.25 10.83 10.81
C ASP A 70 -8.74 9.92 9.70
N ARG A 71 -8.14 10.07 8.53
CA ARG A 71 -8.35 9.18 7.39
C ARG A 71 -6.99 8.68 6.93
N VAL A 72 -7.00 7.55 6.26
CA VAL A 72 -5.79 7.01 5.64
C VAL A 72 -5.62 7.67 4.28
N ARG A 73 -4.56 8.46 4.11
CA ARG A 73 -4.31 9.16 2.86
C ARG A 73 -3.32 8.36 2.02
N LEU A 74 -3.79 7.90 0.87
CA LEU A 74 -2.94 7.11 -0.04
C LEU A 74 -2.00 8.03 -0.81
N ILE A 75 -0.74 7.61 -0.90
CA ILE A 75 0.31 8.35 -1.59
C ILE A 75 0.66 7.66 -2.91
N SER A 76 0.89 6.35 -2.88
CA SER A 76 1.22 5.58 -4.07
C SER A 76 0.93 4.10 -3.83
N ALA A 77 0.83 3.35 -4.93
CA ALA A 77 0.63 1.90 -4.86
C ALA A 77 1.33 1.28 -6.05
N ARG A 78 2.02 0.17 -5.83
CA ARG A 78 2.71 -0.55 -6.90
C ARG A 78 2.76 -2.03 -6.57
N LYS A 79 2.94 -2.84 -7.59
CA LYS A 79 3.10 -4.28 -7.37
C LYS A 79 4.47 -4.57 -6.77
N ALA A 80 4.55 -5.60 -5.96
CA ALA A 80 5.79 -6.03 -5.35
C ALA A 80 6.76 -6.53 -6.43
N THR A 81 8.06 -6.28 -6.21
CA THR A 81 9.10 -6.89 -7.02
C THR A 81 9.23 -8.37 -6.63
N ARG A 82 9.99 -9.12 -7.42
CA ARG A 82 10.25 -10.53 -7.12
C ARG A 82 10.90 -10.70 -5.75
N THR A 83 11.87 -9.85 -5.44
CA THR A 83 12.56 -9.89 -4.15
C THR A 83 11.61 -9.59 -3.00
N GLU A 84 10.78 -8.56 -3.16
CA GLU A 84 9.79 -8.19 -2.14
C GLU A 84 8.77 -9.30 -1.92
N ARG A 85 8.34 -9.93 -3.00
CA ARG A 85 7.41 -11.07 -2.91
C ARG A 85 8.03 -12.22 -2.13
N LYS A 86 9.28 -12.52 -2.43
CA LYS A 86 9.99 -13.60 -1.76
C LYS A 86 10.11 -13.33 -0.26
N GLU A 87 10.51 -12.11 0.10
CA GLU A 87 10.63 -11.72 1.50
C GLU A 87 9.29 -11.78 2.23
N TYR A 88 8.23 -11.32 1.57
CA TYR A 88 6.89 -11.37 2.14
C TYR A 88 6.47 -12.83 2.39
N GLU A 89 6.67 -13.70 1.41
CA GLU A 89 6.27 -15.10 1.53
C GLU A 89 7.07 -15.84 2.60
N GLU A 90 8.35 -15.54 2.73
CA GLU A 90 9.19 -16.14 3.76
C GLU A 90 8.74 -15.72 5.16
N ASN A 91 8.37 -14.46 5.33
CA ASN A 91 7.95 -13.96 6.63
C ASN A 91 6.55 -14.42 7.02
N VAL A 92 5.67 -14.60 6.06
CA VAL A 92 4.30 -15.01 6.32
C VAL A 92 4.17 -16.52 6.41
N GLY A 93 4.99 -17.26 5.66
CA GLY A 93 4.93 -18.70 5.60
C GLY A 93 5.67 -19.45 6.70
N SER A 94 6.39 -18.75 7.54
CA SER A 94 7.20 -19.37 8.58
C SER A 94 6.47 -19.50 9.90
#